data_3e63e3ca1325f39eb776db9f85219578
#
_entry.id   3e63e3ca1325f39eb776db9f85219578
#
_cell.length_a   1.000
_cell.length_b   1.000
_cell.length_c   1.000
_cell.angle_alpha   90.00
_cell.angle_beta   90.00
_cell.angle_gamma   90.00
#
_symmetry.space_group_name_H-M   'P 1'
#
loop_
_entity.id
_entity.type
_entity.pdbx_description
1 polymer ?
#
loop_
_entity_poly.entity_id
_entity_poly.type
_entity_poly.pdbx_seq_one_letter_code
_entity_poly.pdbx_strand_id
1 'polypeptide(L)'
;MKIALDPYMFRRVPLTDLPALVADLGYSWIELSPRDDFMPFFLHPRADRAQVAAFSRALNAAGVRVASVLPLYRWSGPDSGERQAAVRYWKRAIQITADLGVDTMNSEFNGRPEAAAACEAQFWRSMEELLPVFEREGIRLVLEPHPDDFIEDGRAAVDLIRGIDKDWVSFLYCAPHTFHQGGDIEGIMKYAGPLLTQLHIADSFDHRASSGLRYIVNPPGSAARIHQHLDIGQGEVDWDVFFRTLTEVNFDGIATVCVFAWEERARESSAHNLEQIRHYLAKHGGTA
;
A
#
# COMPACT_ATOMS: atom_id res chain seq x y z
N MET A 1 -2.49 12.82 10.98
CA MET A 1 -2.08 11.82 9.96
C MET A 1 -1.10 10.84 10.58
N LYS A 2 -1.16 9.53 10.23
CA LYS A 2 -0.21 8.49 10.69
C LYS A 2 0.87 8.31 9.63
N ILE A 3 2.14 8.56 9.94
CA ILE A 3 3.24 8.27 9.02
C ILE A 3 3.76 6.87 9.32
N ALA A 4 3.60 5.95 8.39
CA ALA A 4 4.02 4.56 8.48
C ALA A 4 5.24 4.28 7.59
N LEU A 5 6.01 3.26 7.95
CA LEU A 5 7.06 2.70 7.12
C LEU A 5 6.61 1.33 6.59
N ASP A 6 6.68 1.14 5.26
CA ASP A 6 6.70 -0.20 4.67
C ASP A 6 8.12 -0.78 4.84
N PRO A 7 8.28 -1.87 5.59
CA PRO A 7 9.59 -2.44 5.86
C PRO A 7 10.11 -3.36 4.74
N TYR A 8 9.60 -3.26 3.51
CA TYR A 8 10.00 -4.13 2.41
C TYR A 8 11.51 -4.18 2.18
N MET A 9 12.20 -3.04 2.25
CA MET A 9 13.66 -2.98 2.13
C MET A 9 14.41 -3.70 3.28
N PHE A 10 13.71 -4.01 4.36
CA PHE A 10 14.22 -4.74 5.53
C PHE A 10 13.73 -6.19 5.58
N ARG A 11 13.32 -6.77 4.48
CA ARG A 11 12.73 -8.13 4.41
C ARG A 11 13.62 -9.24 4.97
N ARG A 12 14.94 -9.00 5.09
CA ARG A 12 15.90 -9.94 5.70
C ARG A 12 16.00 -9.82 7.23
N VAL A 13 15.45 -8.75 7.79
CA VAL A 13 15.39 -8.58 9.25
C VAL A 13 14.28 -9.47 9.79
N PRO A 14 14.51 -10.27 10.85
CA PRO A 14 13.46 -11.06 11.47
C PRO A 14 12.24 -10.24 11.82
N LEU A 15 11.04 -10.79 11.67
CA LEU A 15 9.78 -10.07 11.91
C LEU A 15 9.73 -9.43 13.31
N THR A 16 10.22 -10.13 14.34
CA THR A 16 10.24 -9.64 15.73
C THR A 16 11.24 -8.52 16.00
N ASP A 17 12.21 -8.32 15.12
CA ASP A 17 13.22 -7.28 15.25
C ASP A 17 12.84 -5.99 14.52
N LEU A 18 11.88 -6.08 13.58
CA LEU A 18 11.40 -4.95 12.79
C LEU A 18 10.85 -3.79 13.66
N PRO A 19 10.06 -4.02 14.72
CA PRO A 19 9.51 -2.91 15.49
C PRO A 19 10.59 -2.03 16.14
N ALA A 20 11.64 -2.64 16.68
CA ALA A 20 12.76 -1.90 17.27
C ALA A 20 13.53 -1.09 16.21
N LEU A 21 13.75 -1.68 15.02
CA LEU A 21 14.37 -0.99 13.90
C LEU A 21 13.52 0.19 13.41
N VAL A 22 12.22 0.03 13.30
CA VAL A 22 11.30 1.09 12.87
C VAL A 22 11.26 2.23 13.87
N ALA A 23 11.24 1.93 15.17
CA ALA A 23 11.35 2.94 16.22
C ALA A 23 12.66 3.72 16.16
N ASP A 24 13.79 3.01 15.94
CA ASP A 24 15.13 3.62 15.79
C ASP A 24 15.21 4.58 14.57
N LEU A 25 14.44 4.32 13.51
CA LEU A 25 14.31 5.18 12.35
C LEU A 25 13.37 6.39 12.57
N GLY A 26 12.73 6.49 13.73
CA GLY A 26 11.85 7.59 14.10
C GLY A 26 10.39 7.46 13.64
N TYR A 27 9.98 6.25 13.21
CA TYR A 27 8.60 5.94 12.90
C TYR A 27 7.89 5.30 14.10
N SER A 28 6.58 5.57 14.21
CA SER A 28 5.71 4.95 15.23
C SER A 28 4.71 3.95 14.61
N TRP A 29 4.72 3.82 13.29
CA TRP A 29 3.77 2.98 12.56
C TRP A 29 4.46 2.16 11.48
N ILE A 30 3.95 0.93 11.28
CA ILE A 30 4.36 0.02 10.20
C ILE A 30 3.14 -0.22 9.31
N GLU A 31 3.32 -0.20 7.99
CA GLU A 31 2.47 -0.95 7.10
C GLU A 31 3.12 -2.31 6.88
N LEU A 32 2.42 -3.37 7.22
CA LEU A 32 2.99 -4.72 7.11
C LEU A 32 2.76 -5.27 5.70
N SER A 33 3.74 -5.06 4.84
CA SER A 33 3.79 -5.59 3.47
C SER A 33 4.11 -7.10 3.43
N PRO A 34 3.97 -7.77 2.27
CA PRO A 34 4.21 -9.20 2.15
C PRO A 34 5.61 -9.62 2.58
N ARG A 35 5.69 -10.72 3.33
CA ARG A 35 6.93 -11.31 3.84
C ARG A 35 6.85 -12.83 3.79
N ASP A 36 7.94 -13.48 3.39
CA ASP A 36 8.02 -14.93 3.25
C ASP A 36 7.79 -15.68 4.57
N ASP A 37 8.17 -15.06 5.69
CA ASP A 37 8.03 -15.63 7.02
C ASP A 37 6.67 -15.34 7.70
N PHE A 38 5.78 -14.55 7.07
CA PHE A 38 4.49 -14.14 7.66
C PHE A 38 3.31 -14.27 6.69
N MET A 39 3.20 -13.34 5.74
CA MET A 39 2.20 -13.34 4.66
C MET A 39 2.94 -13.21 3.32
N PRO A 40 3.35 -14.33 2.70
CA PRO A 40 4.11 -14.26 1.46
C PRO A 40 3.27 -13.80 0.27
N PHE A 41 3.94 -13.25 -0.76
CA PHE A 41 3.31 -12.88 -2.02
C PHE A 41 2.58 -14.07 -2.64
N PHE A 42 1.30 -13.89 -2.96
CA PHE A 42 0.45 -14.82 -3.72
C PHE A 42 0.38 -16.26 -3.15
N LEU A 43 0.80 -16.47 -1.91
CA LEU A 43 0.79 -17.76 -1.24
C LEU A 43 -0.01 -17.69 0.06
N HIS A 44 -0.45 -18.86 0.54
CA HIS A 44 -1.18 -18.94 1.80
C HIS A 44 -0.37 -18.33 2.96
N PRO A 45 -1.00 -17.48 3.81
CA PRO A 45 -0.34 -16.94 4.99
C PRO A 45 0.26 -18.03 5.88
N ARG A 46 1.51 -17.82 6.30
CA ARG A 46 2.26 -18.78 7.12
C ARG A 46 2.17 -18.49 8.61
N ALA A 47 1.77 -17.29 8.98
CA ALA A 47 1.73 -16.87 10.38
C ALA A 47 0.80 -17.75 11.22
N ASP A 48 1.35 -18.34 12.27
CA ASP A 48 0.62 -19.01 13.31
C ASP A 48 0.36 -18.09 14.53
N ARG A 49 -0.42 -18.56 15.48
CA ARG A 49 -0.76 -17.80 16.69
C ARG A 49 0.46 -17.44 17.55
N ALA A 50 1.46 -18.32 17.62
CA ALA A 50 2.67 -18.07 18.40
C ALA A 50 3.49 -16.95 17.79
N GLN A 51 3.62 -16.93 16.46
CA GLN A 51 4.31 -15.90 15.72
C GLN A 51 3.57 -14.55 15.79
N VAL A 52 2.25 -14.53 15.65
CA VAL A 52 1.43 -13.33 15.83
C VAL A 52 1.63 -12.76 17.24
N ALA A 53 1.56 -13.60 18.29
CA ALA A 53 1.78 -13.18 19.66
C ALA A 53 3.21 -12.68 19.92
N ALA A 54 4.22 -13.29 19.30
CA ALA A 54 5.60 -12.85 19.41
C ALA A 54 5.80 -11.47 18.75
N PHE A 55 5.23 -11.26 17.58
CA PHE A 55 5.28 -9.97 16.89
C PHE A 55 4.53 -8.88 17.67
N SER A 56 3.35 -9.17 18.20
CA SER A 56 2.60 -8.23 19.06
C SER A 56 3.39 -7.80 20.29
N ARG A 57 4.13 -8.73 20.93
CA ARG A 57 5.03 -8.37 22.06
C ARG A 57 6.17 -7.47 21.61
N ALA A 58 6.76 -7.72 20.45
CA ALA A 58 7.84 -6.88 19.91
C ALA A 58 7.34 -5.47 19.57
N LEU A 59 6.16 -5.34 18.98
CA LEU A 59 5.49 -4.06 18.71
C LEU A 59 5.28 -3.26 20.00
N ASN A 60 4.72 -3.89 21.04
CA ASN A 60 4.48 -3.26 22.33
C ASN A 60 5.78 -2.83 23.01
N ALA A 61 6.82 -3.67 22.96
CA ALA A 61 8.13 -3.37 23.55
C ALA A 61 8.82 -2.16 22.87
N ALA A 62 8.62 -2.00 21.57
CA ALA A 62 9.20 -0.88 20.81
C ALA A 62 8.32 0.38 20.80
N GLY A 63 7.09 0.33 21.31
CA GLY A 63 6.14 1.43 21.22
C GLY A 63 5.66 1.71 19.78
N VAL A 64 5.74 0.72 18.88
CA VAL A 64 5.36 0.82 17.49
C VAL A 64 4.03 0.09 17.27
N ARG A 65 3.23 0.56 16.33
CA ARG A 65 1.93 -0.04 15.97
C ARG A 65 1.88 -0.38 14.49
N VAL A 66 1.04 -1.34 14.13
CA VAL A 66 0.72 -1.60 12.72
C VAL A 66 -0.43 -0.68 12.31
N ALA A 67 -0.23 0.12 11.26
CA ALA A 67 -1.23 1.03 10.71
C ALA A 67 -2.17 0.30 9.75
N SER A 68 -1.60 -0.58 8.92
CA SER A 68 -2.32 -1.39 7.94
C SER A 68 -1.54 -2.67 7.63
N VAL A 69 -2.25 -3.66 7.10
CA VAL A 69 -1.67 -4.89 6.57
C VAL A 69 -1.94 -4.94 5.07
N LEU A 70 -0.90 -5.13 4.28
CA LEU A 70 -0.94 -5.23 2.82
C LEU A 70 -0.68 -6.67 2.36
N PRO A 71 -1.69 -7.54 2.26
CA PRO A 71 -1.53 -8.81 1.57
C PRO A 71 -1.79 -8.63 0.07
N LEU A 72 -1.05 -9.36 -0.75
CA LEU A 72 -1.24 -9.40 -2.19
C LEU A 72 -1.68 -10.79 -2.63
N TYR A 73 -2.97 -10.95 -2.91
CA TYR A 73 -3.56 -12.19 -3.39
C TYR A 73 -4.46 -11.91 -4.59
N ARG A 74 -4.35 -12.73 -5.61
CA ARG A 74 -4.98 -12.54 -6.94
C ARG A 74 -6.48 -12.81 -6.93
N TRP A 75 -7.23 -12.04 -6.18
CA TRP A 75 -8.69 -12.16 -6.05
C TRP A 75 -9.49 -11.78 -7.30
N SER A 76 -8.84 -11.08 -8.25
CA SER A 76 -9.41 -10.67 -9.53
C SER A 76 -8.82 -11.45 -10.71
N GLY A 77 -8.01 -12.49 -10.46
CA GLY A 77 -7.43 -13.28 -11.52
C GLY A 77 -8.51 -13.87 -12.44
N PRO A 78 -8.26 -13.88 -13.77
CA PRO A 78 -9.27 -14.41 -14.70
C PRO A 78 -9.55 -15.91 -14.47
N ASP A 79 -8.59 -16.64 -13.91
CA ASP A 79 -8.77 -18.04 -13.53
C ASP A 79 -9.54 -18.18 -12.22
N SER A 80 -10.62 -18.95 -12.26
CA SER A 80 -11.51 -19.13 -11.10
C SER A 80 -10.88 -19.96 -9.98
N GLY A 81 -9.96 -20.86 -10.28
CA GLY A 81 -9.24 -21.66 -9.29
C GLY A 81 -8.23 -20.82 -8.50
N GLU A 82 -7.48 -19.96 -9.21
CA GLU A 82 -6.58 -18.98 -8.59
C GLU A 82 -7.36 -18.00 -7.70
N ARG A 83 -8.49 -17.48 -8.19
CA ARG A 83 -9.37 -16.61 -7.41
C ARG A 83 -9.85 -17.28 -6.12
N GLN A 84 -10.33 -18.53 -6.22
CA GLN A 84 -10.79 -19.27 -5.04
C GLN A 84 -9.67 -19.53 -4.03
N ALA A 85 -8.46 -19.80 -4.49
CA ALA A 85 -7.28 -19.91 -3.62
C ALA A 85 -7.00 -18.57 -2.93
N ALA A 86 -7.01 -17.47 -3.69
CA ALA A 86 -6.81 -16.11 -3.16
C ALA A 86 -7.85 -15.76 -2.10
N VAL A 87 -9.13 -16.07 -2.31
CA VAL A 87 -10.20 -15.84 -1.31
C VAL A 87 -9.92 -16.61 -0.01
N ARG A 88 -9.43 -17.86 -0.09
CA ARG A 88 -9.03 -18.60 1.13
C ARG A 88 -7.85 -17.91 1.84
N TYR A 89 -6.89 -17.40 1.09
CA TYR A 89 -5.73 -16.70 1.65
C TYR A 89 -6.16 -15.38 2.31
N TRP A 90 -7.06 -14.64 1.68
CA TRP A 90 -7.67 -13.43 2.23
C TRP A 90 -8.39 -13.70 3.55
N LYS A 91 -9.24 -14.72 3.62
CA LYS A 91 -9.94 -15.10 4.87
C LYS A 91 -8.94 -15.38 6.00
N ARG A 92 -7.81 -16.03 5.70
CA ARG A 92 -6.75 -16.25 6.69
C ARG A 92 -6.00 -14.97 7.05
N ALA A 93 -5.68 -14.11 6.08
CA ALA A 93 -5.02 -12.84 6.33
C ALA A 93 -5.90 -11.89 7.17
N ILE A 94 -7.19 -11.81 6.90
CA ILE A 94 -8.17 -11.06 7.70
C ILE A 94 -8.14 -11.55 9.16
N GLN A 95 -8.16 -12.86 9.39
CA GLN A 95 -8.06 -13.42 10.75
C GLN A 95 -6.76 -13.03 11.45
N ILE A 96 -5.61 -13.09 10.75
CA ILE A 96 -4.32 -12.71 11.32
C ILE A 96 -4.31 -11.21 11.65
N THR A 97 -4.88 -10.37 10.79
CA THR A 97 -4.99 -8.93 11.00
C THR A 97 -5.83 -8.59 12.22
N ALA A 98 -6.96 -9.29 12.39
CA ALA A 98 -7.80 -9.19 13.60
C ALA A 98 -7.05 -9.65 14.85
N ASP A 99 -6.33 -10.78 14.79
CA ASP A 99 -5.52 -11.31 15.90
C ASP A 99 -4.38 -10.33 16.31
N LEU A 100 -3.90 -9.49 15.38
CA LEU A 100 -2.94 -8.41 15.65
C LEU A 100 -3.60 -7.16 16.25
N GLY A 101 -4.91 -7.06 16.28
CA GLY A 101 -5.64 -5.88 16.70
C GLY A 101 -5.55 -4.72 15.71
N VAL A 102 -5.35 -5.00 14.41
CA VAL A 102 -5.27 -4.02 13.33
C VAL A 102 -6.63 -3.94 12.64
N ASP A 103 -7.08 -2.72 12.36
CA ASP A 103 -8.41 -2.43 11.82
C ASP A 103 -8.40 -2.06 10.32
N THR A 104 -7.26 -2.12 9.65
CA THR A 104 -7.12 -1.68 8.26
C THR A 104 -6.28 -2.66 7.46
N MET A 105 -6.80 -3.05 6.31
CA MET A 105 -6.07 -3.80 5.29
C MET A 105 -6.14 -3.04 3.97
N ASN A 106 -5.05 -3.03 3.22
CA ASN A 106 -5.01 -2.45 1.89
C ASN A 106 -4.51 -3.46 0.87
N SER A 107 -4.87 -3.27 -0.39
CA SER A 107 -4.39 -4.12 -1.49
C SER A 107 -4.65 -3.48 -2.84
N GLU A 108 -3.98 -4.03 -3.85
CA GLU A 108 -4.22 -3.76 -5.26
C GLU A 108 -5.51 -4.44 -5.73
N PHE A 109 -6.06 -3.97 -6.84
CA PHE A 109 -7.19 -4.63 -7.50
C PHE A 109 -6.80 -5.97 -8.12
N ASN A 110 -5.55 -6.12 -8.51
CA ASN A 110 -5.01 -7.26 -9.24
C ASN A 110 -5.70 -7.52 -10.60
N GLY A 111 -5.47 -8.68 -11.15
CA GLY A 111 -6.01 -9.02 -12.46
C GLY A 111 -5.05 -8.69 -13.60
N ARG A 112 -5.60 -8.36 -14.76
CA ARG A 112 -4.81 -8.02 -15.96
C ARG A 112 -5.61 -7.08 -16.85
N PRO A 113 -5.01 -6.03 -17.43
CA PRO A 113 -5.71 -5.08 -18.28
C PRO A 113 -6.25 -5.71 -19.58
N GLU A 114 -5.54 -6.70 -20.17
CA GLU A 114 -6.00 -7.41 -21.36
C GLU A 114 -7.22 -8.31 -21.14
N ALA A 115 -7.54 -8.63 -19.90
CA ALA A 115 -8.70 -9.43 -19.50
C ALA A 115 -9.61 -8.67 -18.52
N ALA A 116 -9.63 -7.33 -18.57
CA ALA A 116 -10.24 -6.46 -17.55
C ALA A 116 -11.69 -6.86 -17.21
N ALA A 117 -12.55 -7.09 -18.20
CA ALA A 117 -13.94 -7.48 -17.93
C ALA A 117 -14.08 -8.82 -17.19
N ALA A 118 -13.22 -9.80 -17.52
CA ALA A 118 -13.22 -11.09 -16.83
C ALA A 118 -12.67 -10.96 -15.40
N CYS A 119 -11.63 -10.14 -15.23
CA CYS A 119 -11.05 -9.85 -13.92
C CYS A 119 -12.01 -9.08 -13.02
N GLU A 120 -12.72 -8.10 -13.55
CA GLU A 120 -13.76 -7.38 -12.83
C GLU A 120 -14.88 -8.32 -12.35
N ALA A 121 -15.35 -9.21 -13.23
CA ALA A 121 -16.35 -10.20 -12.82
C ALA A 121 -15.86 -11.12 -11.70
N GLN A 122 -14.58 -11.51 -11.69
CA GLN A 122 -13.99 -12.29 -10.60
C GLN A 122 -13.80 -11.45 -9.33
N PHE A 123 -13.44 -10.18 -9.47
CA PHE A 123 -13.35 -9.24 -8.35
C PHE A 123 -14.69 -9.17 -7.60
N TRP A 124 -15.79 -8.92 -8.30
CA TRP A 124 -17.11 -8.84 -7.69
C TRP A 124 -17.51 -10.13 -6.98
N ARG A 125 -17.23 -11.30 -7.57
CA ARG A 125 -17.45 -12.59 -6.89
C ARG A 125 -16.61 -12.74 -5.62
N SER A 126 -15.37 -12.23 -5.63
CA SER A 126 -14.51 -12.24 -4.45
C SER A 126 -15.02 -11.28 -3.39
N MET A 127 -15.54 -10.11 -3.78
CA MET A 127 -16.14 -9.16 -2.85
C MET A 127 -17.42 -9.74 -2.19
N GLU A 128 -18.29 -10.42 -2.94
CA GLU A 128 -19.44 -11.12 -2.37
C GLU A 128 -19.05 -12.10 -1.25
N GLU A 129 -17.90 -12.78 -1.39
CA GLU A 129 -17.40 -13.73 -0.39
C GLU A 129 -16.61 -13.08 0.76
N LEU A 130 -15.95 -11.96 0.54
CA LEU A 130 -14.99 -11.36 1.49
C LEU A 130 -15.57 -10.16 2.25
N LEU A 131 -16.45 -9.34 1.67
CA LEU A 131 -17.02 -8.19 2.36
C LEU A 131 -17.72 -8.57 3.68
N PRO A 132 -18.50 -9.67 3.75
CA PRO A 132 -19.08 -10.09 5.03
C PRO A 132 -18.04 -10.53 6.07
N VAL A 133 -16.85 -10.96 5.63
CA VAL A 133 -15.76 -11.35 6.53
C VAL A 133 -15.07 -10.11 7.09
N PHE A 134 -14.76 -9.12 6.23
CA PHE A 134 -14.22 -7.82 6.66
C PHE A 134 -15.14 -7.12 7.66
N GLU A 135 -16.44 -7.06 7.35
CA GLU A 135 -17.44 -6.42 8.20
C GLU A 135 -17.54 -7.10 9.57
N ARG A 136 -17.59 -8.44 9.61
CA ARG A 136 -17.64 -9.22 10.85
C ARG A 136 -16.41 -8.99 11.74
N GLU A 137 -15.23 -8.89 11.15
CA GLU A 137 -13.98 -8.68 11.89
C GLU A 137 -13.72 -7.18 12.17
N GLY A 138 -14.57 -6.27 11.67
CA GLY A 138 -14.41 -4.83 11.86
C GLY A 138 -13.20 -4.23 11.16
N ILE A 139 -12.77 -4.82 10.05
CA ILE A 139 -11.58 -4.41 9.29
C ILE A 139 -12.01 -3.59 8.08
N ARG A 140 -11.44 -2.41 7.94
CA ARG A 140 -11.57 -1.55 6.76
C ARG A 140 -10.70 -2.08 5.62
N LEU A 141 -11.23 -2.00 4.40
CA LEU A 141 -10.53 -2.34 3.18
C LEU A 141 -10.18 -1.08 2.40
N VAL A 142 -8.92 -0.91 2.04
CA VAL A 142 -8.44 0.20 1.24
C VAL A 142 -7.86 -0.34 -0.07
N LEU A 143 -8.32 0.18 -1.20
CA LEU A 143 -7.98 -0.34 -2.52
C LEU A 143 -7.18 0.69 -3.31
N GLU A 144 -6.12 0.22 -3.98
CA GLU A 144 -5.29 1.04 -4.86
C GLU A 144 -5.28 0.53 -6.30
N PRO A 145 -5.32 1.42 -7.31
CA PRO A 145 -5.02 1.06 -8.69
C PRO A 145 -3.51 0.79 -8.83
N HIS A 146 -3.18 -0.25 -9.59
CA HIS A 146 -1.80 -0.64 -9.79
C HIS A 146 -1.52 -0.86 -11.28
N PRO A 147 -0.34 -0.49 -11.80
CA PRO A 147 0.06 -0.83 -13.17
C PRO A 147 -0.03 -2.33 -13.43
N ASP A 148 -0.58 -2.69 -14.57
CA ASP A 148 -0.88 -4.08 -15.01
C ASP A 148 -2.09 -4.74 -14.31
N ASP A 149 -2.82 -4.02 -13.47
CA ASP A 149 -4.10 -4.49 -12.94
C ASP A 149 -5.25 -4.28 -13.94
N PHE A 150 -6.40 -4.86 -13.66
CA PHE A 150 -7.59 -4.64 -14.51
C PHE A 150 -8.14 -3.21 -14.39
N ILE A 151 -7.75 -2.49 -13.34
CA ILE A 151 -7.95 -1.05 -13.14
C ILE A 151 -6.61 -0.41 -12.82
N GLU A 152 -6.13 0.45 -13.69
CA GLU A 152 -4.91 1.24 -13.52
C GLU A 152 -5.21 2.73 -13.25
N ASP A 153 -6.36 3.23 -13.72
CA ASP A 153 -6.75 4.64 -13.59
C ASP A 153 -7.33 4.94 -12.22
N GLY A 154 -6.84 6.02 -11.58
CA GLY A 154 -7.23 6.39 -10.23
C GLY A 154 -8.71 6.79 -10.10
N ARG A 155 -9.31 7.45 -11.10
CA ARG A 155 -10.72 7.85 -11.07
C ARG A 155 -11.63 6.65 -11.29
N ALA A 156 -11.27 5.74 -12.22
CA ALA A 156 -11.98 4.49 -12.42
C ALA A 156 -11.97 3.62 -11.15
N ALA A 157 -10.83 3.58 -10.44
CA ALA A 157 -10.73 2.89 -9.15
C ALA A 157 -11.67 3.49 -8.10
N VAL A 158 -11.74 4.82 -7.99
CA VAL A 158 -12.67 5.51 -7.09
C VAL A 158 -14.13 5.20 -7.45
N ASP A 159 -14.48 5.16 -8.74
CA ASP A 159 -15.85 4.84 -9.16
C ASP A 159 -16.24 3.39 -8.85
N LEU A 160 -15.31 2.45 -9.02
CA LEU A 160 -15.56 1.06 -8.61
C LEU A 160 -15.72 0.93 -7.10
N ILE A 161 -14.92 1.63 -6.29
CA ILE A 161 -15.04 1.67 -4.84
C ILE A 161 -16.41 2.25 -4.42
N ARG A 162 -16.86 3.31 -5.06
CA ARG A 162 -18.24 3.83 -4.86
C ARG A 162 -19.30 2.79 -5.17
N GLY A 163 -19.08 1.96 -6.19
CA GLY A 163 -19.98 0.87 -6.56
C GLY A 163 -20.05 -0.27 -5.53
N ILE A 164 -19.02 -0.42 -4.66
CA ILE A 164 -19.06 -1.39 -3.55
C ILE A 164 -20.06 -0.93 -2.48
N ASP A 165 -20.29 0.38 -2.34
CA ASP A 165 -21.30 0.99 -1.46
C ASP A 165 -21.16 0.54 0.01
N LYS A 166 -19.94 0.64 0.54
CA LYS A 166 -19.61 0.38 1.95
C LYS A 166 -18.75 1.54 2.47
N ASP A 167 -19.15 2.12 3.59
CA ASP A 167 -18.48 3.26 4.24
C ASP A 167 -17.09 2.90 4.83
N TRP A 168 -16.80 1.62 4.97
CA TRP A 168 -15.53 1.08 5.43
C TRP A 168 -14.62 0.57 4.28
N VAL A 169 -15.05 0.73 3.02
CA VAL A 169 -14.19 0.50 1.83
C VAL A 169 -13.78 1.84 1.25
N SER A 170 -12.49 2.05 1.05
CA SER A 170 -11.94 3.35 0.70
C SER A 170 -10.78 3.25 -0.29
N PHE A 171 -10.25 4.40 -0.68
CA PHE A 171 -9.25 4.55 -1.72
C PHE A 171 -7.87 4.83 -1.13
N LEU A 172 -6.86 4.16 -1.67
CA LEU A 172 -5.45 4.45 -1.48
C LEU A 172 -4.90 5.13 -2.74
N TYR A 173 -4.31 6.29 -2.55
CA TYR A 173 -3.53 6.96 -3.60
C TYR A 173 -2.06 6.59 -3.49
N CYS A 174 -1.54 5.89 -4.49
CA CYS A 174 -0.12 5.60 -4.62
C CYS A 174 0.51 6.56 -5.63
N ALA A 175 1.45 7.40 -5.20
CA ALA A 175 2.05 8.38 -6.09
C ALA A 175 2.73 7.74 -7.31
N PRO A 176 3.60 6.73 -7.18
CA PRO A 176 4.19 6.05 -8.33
C PRO A 176 3.18 5.45 -9.30
N HIS A 177 2.14 4.82 -8.78
CA HIS A 177 1.15 4.12 -9.61
C HIS A 177 0.31 5.07 -10.45
N THR A 178 -0.12 6.18 -9.86
CA THR A 178 -0.95 7.18 -10.56
C THR A 178 -0.11 8.10 -11.44
N PHE A 179 1.09 8.45 -11.04
CA PHE A 179 2.03 9.22 -11.86
C PHE A 179 2.35 8.50 -13.19
N HIS A 180 2.45 7.18 -13.12
CA HIS A 180 2.56 6.31 -14.28
C HIS A 180 1.45 6.55 -15.34
N GLN A 181 0.23 6.92 -14.94
CA GLN A 181 -0.91 7.15 -15.82
C GLN A 181 -1.07 8.60 -16.30
N GLY A 182 -0.15 9.50 -15.95
CA GLY A 182 -0.17 10.86 -16.42
C GLY A 182 -0.15 11.95 -15.35
N GLY A 183 -0.06 11.59 -14.07
CA GLY A 183 0.32 12.52 -13.02
C GLY A 183 -0.73 13.52 -12.55
N ASP A 184 -2.03 13.28 -12.71
CA ASP A 184 -3.09 14.18 -12.20
C ASP A 184 -3.29 14.00 -10.68
N ILE A 185 -2.25 14.35 -9.91
CA ILE A 185 -2.22 14.21 -8.45
C ILE A 185 -3.42 14.92 -7.81
N GLU A 186 -3.56 16.21 -8.09
CA GLU A 186 -4.61 17.07 -7.50
C GLU A 186 -6.00 16.60 -7.91
N GLY A 187 -6.20 16.33 -9.21
CA GLY A 187 -7.51 15.92 -9.72
C GLY A 187 -7.97 14.58 -9.17
N ILE A 188 -7.08 13.58 -9.03
CA ILE A 188 -7.45 12.27 -8.48
C ILE A 188 -7.75 12.36 -6.99
N MET A 189 -6.90 13.02 -6.20
CA MET A 189 -7.11 13.17 -4.75
C MET A 189 -8.42 13.92 -4.44
N LYS A 190 -8.70 15.02 -5.15
CA LYS A 190 -9.95 15.78 -5.00
C LYS A 190 -11.17 14.97 -5.46
N TYR A 191 -11.03 14.17 -6.53
CA TYR A 191 -12.09 13.29 -6.99
C TYR A 191 -12.43 12.20 -5.98
N ALA A 192 -11.42 11.62 -5.33
CA ALA A 192 -11.62 10.65 -4.26
C ALA A 192 -12.31 11.29 -3.04
N GLY A 193 -11.92 12.52 -2.70
CA GLY A 193 -12.51 13.25 -1.57
C GLY A 193 -12.43 12.45 -0.26
N PRO A 194 -13.57 12.24 0.44
CA PRO A 194 -13.60 11.50 1.71
C PRO A 194 -13.20 10.02 1.61
N LEU A 195 -13.21 9.44 0.40
CA LEU A 195 -12.76 8.08 0.19
C LEU A 195 -11.23 7.94 0.27
N LEU A 196 -10.47 9.04 0.15
CA LEU A 196 -9.01 9.02 0.29
C LEU A 196 -8.64 8.86 1.76
N THR A 197 -8.24 7.65 2.16
CA THR A 197 -7.90 7.34 3.56
C THR A 197 -6.48 6.84 3.75
N GLN A 198 -5.79 6.50 2.66
CA GLN A 198 -4.42 6.02 2.70
C GLN A 198 -3.61 6.52 1.51
N LEU A 199 -2.30 6.65 1.72
CA LEU A 199 -1.33 7.07 0.72
C LEU A 199 -0.12 6.14 0.73
N HIS A 200 0.39 5.82 -0.46
CA HIS A 200 1.75 5.32 -0.64
C HIS A 200 2.64 6.44 -1.17
N ILE A 201 3.71 6.72 -0.45
CA ILE A 201 4.64 7.81 -0.73
C ILE A 201 5.96 7.22 -1.19
N ALA A 202 6.26 7.40 -2.44
CA ALA A 202 7.55 7.17 -3.08
C ALA A 202 7.61 8.00 -4.36
N ASP A 203 8.82 8.26 -4.85
CA ASP A 203 9.00 9.00 -6.11
C ASP A 203 9.07 8.07 -7.32
N SER A 204 8.82 8.60 -8.51
CA SER A 204 8.84 7.86 -9.76
C SER A 204 9.09 8.78 -10.95
N PHE A 205 9.53 8.20 -12.07
CA PHE A 205 9.63 8.90 -13.35
C PHE A 205 8.36 8.74 -14.20
N ASP A 206 8.09 9.70 -15.06
CA ASP A 206 7.01 9.60 -16.05
C ASP A 206 7.27 8.39 -16.97
N HIS A 207 6.28 7.50 -17.07
CA HIS A 207 6.38 6.31 -17.90
C HIS A 207 6.55 6.62 -19.39
N ARG A 208 6.11 7.80 -19.86
CA ARG A 208 6.26 8.24 -21.25
C ARG A 208 7.71 8.55 -21.62
N ALA A 209 8.51 9.02 -20.65
CA ALA A 209 9.93 9.22 -20.80
C ALA A 209 10.75 7.93 -20.61
N SER A 210 10.13 6.86 -20.16
CA SER A 210 10.76 5.58 -19.87
C SER A 210 10.40 4.54 -20.92
N SER A 211 11.38 3.95 -21.55
CA SER A 211 11.22 2.74 -22.38
C SER A 211 11.19 1.47 -21.53
N GLY A 212 11.02 1.63 -20.24
CA GLY A 212 11.39 0.64 -19.27
C GLY A 212 10.35 -0.38 -18.90
N LEU A 213 10.67 -1.09 -17.89
CA LEU A 213 9.88 -2.15 -17.31
C LEU A 213 8.82 -1.55 -16.37
N ARG A 214 7.62 -2.05 -16.46
CA ARG A 214 6.54 -1.80 -15.50
C ARG A 214 6.83 -2.60 -14.23
N TYR A 215 7.79 -2.15 -13.46
CA TYR A 215 8.26 -2.92 -12.33
C TYR A 215 8.59 -2.07 -11.10
N ILE A 216 8.35 -2.63 -9.93
CA ILE A 216 8.44 -1.93 -8.64
C ILE A 216 9.89 -1.78 -8.17
N VAL A 217 10.73 -2.79 -8.40
CA VAL A 217 12.08 -2.87 -7.86
C VAL A 217 13.10 -2.47 -8.90
N ASN A 218 14.00 -1.55 -8.56
CA ASN A 218 15.13 -1.19 -9.40
C ASN A 218 16.30 -2.15 -9.17
N PRO A 219 16.77 -2.88 -10.20
CA PRO A 219 18.06 -3.51 -10.12
C PRO A 219 19.17 -2.45 -10.03
N PRO A 220 20.32 -2.76 -9.42
CA PRO A 220 21.48 -1.89 -9.42
C PRO A 220 21.85 -1.43 -10.85
N GLY A 221 22.12 -0.14 -11.02
CA GLY A 221 22.48 0.45 -12.31
C GLY A 221 21.37 0.50 -13.34
N SER A 222 20.12 0.22 -12.99
CA SER A 222 18.99 0.28 -13.89
C SER A 222 18.63 1.72 -14.24
N ALA A 223 18.41 1.97 -15.54
CA ALA A 223 17.80 3.20 -16.02
C ALA A 223 16.35 3.32 -15.52
N ALA A 224 15.73 4.47 -15.77
CA ALA A 224 14.36 4.73 -15.36
C ALA A 224 13.40 3.59 -15.72
N ARG A 225 12.46 3.33 -14.83
CA ARG A 225 11.41 2.35 -14.96
C ARG A 225 10.07 3.05 -14.92
N ILE A 226 9.06 2.44 -15.47
CA ILE A 226 7.70 2.99 -15.50
C ILE A 226 7.16 3.18 -14.08
N HIS A 227 7.46 2.27 -13.18
CA HIS A 227 6.85 2.17 -11.88
C HIS A 227 7.93 1.96 -10.81
N GLN A 228 8.67 3.02 -10.56
CA GLN A 228 9.72 3.02 -9.55
C GLN A 228 9.20 3.57 -8.22
N HIS A 229 9.59 2.93 -7.13
CA HIS A 229 9.41 3.44 -5.79
C HIS A 229 10.74 3.97 -5.25
N LEU A 230 11.03 5.24 -5.56
CA LEU A 230 12.27 5.93 -5.23
C LEU A 230 12.10 6.81 -3.98
N ASP A 231 13.21 7.32 -3.46
CA ASP A 231 13.19 8.35 -2.43
C ASP A 231 12.59 9.65 -2.97
N ILE A 232 11.86 10.37 -2.14
CA ILE A 232 11.33 11.72 -2.45
C ILE A 232 12.45 12.61 -2.98
N GLY A 233 12.23 13.22 -4.14
CA GLY A 233 13.18 14.10 -4.83
C GLY A 233 14.13 13.39 -5.80
N GLN A 234 13.98 12.08 -5.99
CA GLN A 234 14.79 11.34 -6.98
C GLN A 234 14.02 11.00 -8.27
N GLY A 235 12.76 11.40 -8.37
CA GLY A 235 11.91 11.24 -9.54
C GLY A 235 11.35 12.58 -10.01
N GLU A 236 10.16 12.53 -10.58
CA GLU A 236 9.49 13.67 -11.22
C GLU A 236 8.13 13.99 -10.57
N VAL A 237 7.77 13.34 -9.47
CA VAL A 237 6.52 13.60 -8.75
C VAL A 237 6.54 15.02 -8.17
N ASP A 238 5.49 15.81 -8.45
CA ASP A 238 5.34 17.16 -7.88
C ASP A 238 4.89 17.09 -6.42
N TRP A 239 5.86 17.03 -5.53
CA TRP A 239 5.61 16.94 -4.08
C TRP A 239 4.97 18.20 -3.50
N ASP A 240 5.19 19.37 -4.09
CA ASP A 240 4.50 20.59 -3.69
C ASP A 240 3.00 20.52 -3.99
N VAL A 241 2.63 20.06 -5.17
CA VAL A 241 1.24 19.79 -5.53
C VAL A 241 0.66 18.71 -4.62
N PHE A 242 1.40 17.62 -4.40
CA PHE A 242 0.96 16.50 -3.56
C PHE A 242 0.58 16.96 -2.14
N PHE A 243 1.51 17.57 -1.40
CA PHE A 243 1.26 17.94 0.00
C PHE A 243 0.30 19.13 0.15
N ARG A 244 0.30 20.09 -0.78
CA ARG A 244 -0.71 21.15 -0.83
C ARG A 244 -2.11 20.54 -0.96
N THR A 245 -2.28 19.60 -1.89
CA THR A 245 -3.58 18.93 -2.10
C THR A 245 -4.03 18.17 -0.85
N LEU A 246 -3.13 17.50 -0.16
CA LEU A 246 -3.47 16.81 1.11
C LEU A 246 -4.03 17.78 2.15
N THR A 247 -3.45 18.97 2.26
CA THR A 247 -3.95 20.01 3.16
C THR A 247 -5.32 20.51 2.71
N GLU A 248 -5.52 20.74 1.41
CA GLU A 248 -6.80 21.21 0.85
C GLU A 248 -7.95 20.22 1.05
N VAL A 249 -7.66 18.90 0.94
CA VAL A 249 -8.68 17.85 1.18
C VAL A 249 -8.81 17.46 2.66
N ASN A 250 -8.05 18.11 3.56
CA ASN A 250 -8.01 17.80 5.00
C ASN A 250 -7.69 16.34 5.29
N PHE A 251 -6.69 15.78 4.61
CA PHE A 251 -6.31 14.38 4.77
C PHE A 251 -5.79 14.10 6.19
N ASP A 252 -6.38 13.14 6.89
CA ASP A 252 -5.98 12.67 8.22
C ASP A 252 -5.91 11.13 8.31
N GLY A 253 -5.46 10.50 7.23
CA GLY A 253 -5.37 9.05 7.12
C GLY A 253 -3.98 8.48 7.44
N ILE A 254 -3.66 7.39 6.77
CA ILE A 254 -2.37 6.70 6.83
C ILE A 254 -1.52 7.14 5.63
N ALA A 255 -0.29 7.56 5.86
CA ALA A 255 0.68 7.88 4.83
C ALA A 255 1.89 6.95 5.00
N THR A 256 2.06 6.01 4.08
CA THR A 256 3.10 4.99 4.14
C THR A 256 4.26 5.36 3.23
N VAL A 257 5.47 5.43 3.79
CA VAL A 257 6.71 5.44 3.00
C VAL A 257 6.90 4.05 2.41
N CYS A 258 6.79 3.96 1.09
CA CYS A 258 6.72 2.73 0.32
C CYS A 258 7.84 2.68 -0.73
N VAL A 259 9.11 2.76 -0.30
CA VAL A 259 10.30 2.75 -1.15
C VAL A 259 10.89 1.35 -1.23
N PHE A 260 11.21 0.91 -2.46
CA PHE A 260 11.73 -0.44 -2.71
C PHE A 260 13.10 -0.44 -3.39
N ALA A 261 13.60 0.71 -3.80
CA ALA A 261 14.73 0.83 -4.70
C ALA A 261 16.11 0.61 -4.03
N TRP A 262 16.22 0.78 -2.72
CA TRP A 262 17.50 1.00 -2.06
C TRP A 262 17.74 0.07 -0.86
N GLU A 263 17.67 -1.24 -1.06
CA GLU A 263 17.91 -2.21 0.03
C GLU A 263 19.30 -2.05 0.69
N GLU A 264 20.32 -1.68 -0.09
CA GLU A 264 21.70 -1.50 0.40
C GLU A 264 21.88 -0.28 1.31
N ARG A 265 20.97 0.71 1.24
CA ARG A 265 20.94 1.91 2.07
C ARG A 265 19.55 2.18 2.66
N ALA A 266 18.85 1.11 3.00
CA ALA A 266 17.45 1.18 3.44
C ALA A 266 17.25 2.10 4.66
N ARG A 267 18.19 2.14 5.61
CA ARG A 267 18.12 3.04 6.77
C ARG A 267 18.20 4.52 6.37
N GLU A 268 19.14 4.87 5.51
CA GLU A 268 19.35 6.23 5.02
C GLU A 268 18.13 6.69 4.22
N SER A 269 17.64 5.85 3.32
CA SER A 269 16.44 6.07 2.51
C SER A 269 15.21 6.31 3.41
N SER A 270 14.95 5.43 4.38
CA SER A 270 13.82 5.58 5.29
C SER A 270 13.87 6.86 6.12
N ALA A 271 15.05 7.23 6.63
CA ALA A 271 15.24 8.47 7.40
C ALA A 271 15.04 9.72 6.51
N HIS A 272 15.60 9.70 5.28
CA HIS A 272 15.44 10.78 4.31
C HIS A 272 13.95 11.02 3.99
N ASN A 273 13.21 9.99 3.66
CA ASN A 273 11.80 10.13 3.32
C ASN A 273 10.96 10.67 4.48
N LEU A 274 11.23 10.26 5.72
CA LEU A 274 10.55 10.80 6.90
C LEU A 274 10.84 12.30 7.07
N GLU A 275 12.08 12.72 6.86
CA GLU A 275 12.49 14.13 6.91
C GLU A 275 11.79 14.94 5.82
N GLN A 276 11.76 14.44 4.57
CA GLN A 276 11.09 15.10 3.45
C GLN A 276 9.58 15.26 3.70
N ILE A 277 8.91 14.22 4.19
CA ILE A 277 7.48 14.30 4.52
C ILE A 277 7.25 15.39 5.58
N ARG A 278 8.04 15.42 6.65
CA ARG A 278 7.93 16.46 7.68
C ARG A 278 8.19 17.86 7.13
N HIS A 279 9.18 18.01 6.25
CA HIS A 279 9.48 19.27 5.56
C HIS A 279 8.27 19.78 4.76
N TYR A 280 7.72 18.95 3.88
CA TYR A 280 6.58 19.35 3.04
C TYR A 280 5.30 19.60 3.86
N LEU A 281 5.04 18.80 4.89
CA LEU A 281 3.92 19.06 5.80
C LEU A 281 4.08 20.43 6.49
N ALA A 282 5.25 20.74 7.02
CA ALA A 282 5.51 22.05 7.63
C ALA A 282 5.35 23.20 6.63
N LYS A 283 5.81 23.01 5.39
CA LYS A 283 5.70 24.00 4.29
C LYS A 283 4.25 24.31 3.92
N HIS A 284 3.37 23.31 3.93
CA HIS A 284 1.97 23.43 3.49
C HIS A 284 0.96 23.50 4.64
N GLY A 285 1.41 23.68 5.90
CA GLY A 285 0.54 23.86 7.06
C GLY A 285 -0.13 22.57 7.56
N GLY A 286 0.37 21.41 7.14
CA GLY A 286 -0.06 20.11 7.65
C GLY A 286 0.62 19.75 8.98
N THR A 287 0.05 18.76 9.68
CA THR A 287 0.63 18.19 10.92
C THR A 287 0.83 16.69 10.76
N ALA A 288 1.98 16.20 11.22
CA ALA A 288 2.31 14.77 11.30
C ALA A 288 1.73 14.11 12.55
#